data_faf16046f2a0eddda1799eb71d52a670
#
_entry.id   faf16046f2a0eddda1799eb71d52a670
#
_cell.length_a   1.000
_cell.length_b   1.000
_cell.length_c   1.000
_cell.angle_alpha   90.00
_cell.angle_beta   90.00
_cell.angle_gamma   90.00
#
_symmetry.space_group_name_H-M   'P 1'
#
loop_
_entity.id
_entity.type
_entity.pdbx_description
1 polymer ?
#
loop_
_entity_poly.entity_id
_entity_poly.type
_entity_poly.pdbx_seq_one_letter_code
_entity_poly.pdbx_strand_id
1 'polypeptide(L)'
;SEHISEKGALLYIAMTCDTESEEKRSSFLDFVENIRPKLSEFSDSLNRRLVEHEAVGNLPARYDLMIRSMKNDIDIFRKENIPLGVEQTRLVTESQTINGAMTVEFDGNEYTLPEMRRYLESNDRSIREGAWKAVVNRRMQDEERLSEIFDELVSLRHKIAKNAGFETYTDYMFRAMERFDYSKEDCLEFHDAIEAVCVPLMREINSQRVGSLELGSLKPVSYTHLRAHET
;
A
#
# COMPACT_ATOMS: atom_id res chain seq x y z
N SER A 1 -16.47 -15.12 13.81
CA SER A 1 -15.67 -14.42 12.78
C SER A 1 -14.47 -13.69 13.38
N GLU A 2 -14.63 -12.94 14.47
CA GLU A 2 -13.58 -12.13 15.11
C GLU A 2 -12.29 -12.93 15.38
N HIS A 3 -12.38 -14.08 16.01
CA HIS A 3 -11.22 -14.94 16.32
C HIS A 3 -10.46 -15.43 15.07
N ILE A 4 -11.17 -15.69 13.96
CA ILE A 4 -10.51 -16.08 12.70
C ILE A 4 -9.83 -14.89 12.04
N SER A 5 -10.43 -13.71 12.11
CA SER A 5 -9.84 -12.47 11.60
C SER A 5 -8.58 -12.09 12.40
N GLU A 6 -8.63 -12.21 13.72
CA GLU A 6 -7.48 -12.04 14.61
C GLU A 6 -6.33 -12.99 14.24
N LYS A 7 -6.63 -14.29 14.05
CA LYS A 7 -5.63 -15.27 13.63
C LYS A 7 -4.98 -14.89 12.30
N GLY A 8 -5.77 -14.45 11.32
CA GLY A 8 -5.26 -13.98 10.02
C GLY A 8 -4.34 -12.76 10.16
N ALA A 9 -4.70 -11.81 11.04
CA ALA A 9 -3.87 -10.64 11.34
C ALA A 9 -2.54 -11.04 12.01
N LEU A 10 -2.57 -11.96 12.98
CA LEU A 10 -1.37 -12.45 13.66
C LEU A 10 -0.42 -13.19 12.69
N LEU A 11 -0.96 -14.00 11.78
CA LEU A 11 -0.15 -14.66 10.75
C LEU A 11 0.50 -13.65 9.80
N TYR A 12 -0.24 -12.60 9.39
CA TYR A 12 0.31 -11.52 8.57
C TYR A 12 1.42 -10.75 9.30
N ILE A 13 1.20 -10.39 10.57
CA ILE A 13 2.21 -9.70 11.39
C ILE A 13 3.46 -10.58 11.53
N ALA A 14 3.31 -11.86 11.85
CA ALA A 14 4.43 -12.78 11.99
C ALA A 14 5.27 -12.87 10.71
N MET A 15 4.61 -12.93 9.55
CA MET A 15 5.27 -12.98 8.23
C MET A 15 5.97 -11.66 7.90
N THR A 16 5.35 -10.51 8.17
CA THR A 16 5.96 -9.20 7.85
C THR A 16 7.09 -8.80 8.79
N CYS A 17 7.10 -9.30 10.03
CA CYS A 17 8.19 -9.08 10.98
C CYS A 17 9.42 -9.97 10.69
N ASP A 18 9.26 -11.00 9.88
CA ASP A 18 10.34 -11.93 9.52
C ASP A 18 10.07 -12.46 8.11
N THR A 19 10.43 -11.63 7.14
CA THR A 19 10.17 -11.89 5.71
C THR A 19 11.02 -13.01 5.11
N GLU A 20 12.09 -13.42 5.79
CA GLU A 20 12.97 -14.52 5.37
C GLU A 20 12.43 -15.89 5.81
N SER A 21 11.54 -15.94 6.80
CA SER A 21 10.98 -17.18 7.31
C SER A 21 9.98 -17.80 6.34
N GLU A 22 10.38 -18.89 5.68
CA GLU A 22 9.51 -19.69 4.81
C GLU A 22 8.30 -20.26 5.56
N GLU A 23 8.48 -20.69 6.82
CA GLU A 23 7.41 -21.22 7.65
C GLU A 23 6.30 -20.20 7.91
N LYS A 24 6.68 -18.95 8.28
CA LYS A 24 5.72 -17.88 8.54
C LYS A 24 5.00 -17.47 7.27
N ARG A 25 5.72 -17.35 6.16
CA ARG A 25 5.15 -17.05 4.84
C ARG A 25 4.16 -18.13 4.40
N SER A 26 4.55 -19.39 4.47
CA SER A 26 3.70 -20.54 4.12
C SER A 26 2.45 -20.58 4.99
N SER A 27 2.56 -20.38 6.30
CA SER A 27 1.43 -20.35 7.22
C SER A 27 0.43 -19.23 6.90
N PHE A 28 0.92 -18.05 6.53
CA PHE A 28 0.06 -16.94 6.10
C PHE A 28 -0.62 -17.24 4.76
N LEU A 29 0.12 -17.76 3.78
CA LEU A 29 -0.44 -18.10 2.47
C LEU A 29 -1.45 -19.24 2.56
N ASP A 30 -1.23 -20.26 3.40
CA ASP A 30 -2.23 -21.30 3.65
C ASP A 30 -3.55 -20.71 4.18
N PHE A 31 -3.49 -19.76 5.10
CA PHE A 31 -4.68 -19.06 5.58
C PHE A 31 -5.37 -18.26 4.45
N VAL A 32 -4.60 -17.58 3.60
CA VAL A 32 -5.13 -16.81 2.46
C VAL A 32 -5.79 -17.71 1.42
N GLU A 33 -5.22 -18.88 1.15
CA GLU A 33 -5.69 -19.81 0.12
C GLU A 33 -6.88 -20.68 0.59
N ASN A 34 -6.86 -21.12 1.83
CA ASN A 34 -7.79 -22.14 2.31
C ASN A 34 -8.86 -21.63 3.28
N ILE A 35 -8.64 -20.51 3.97
CA ILE A 35 -9.56 -19.97 4.96
C ILE A 35 -10.28 -18.72 4.44
N ARG A 36 -9.55 -17.74 3.92
CA ARG A 36 -10.14 -16.47 3.41
C ARG A 36 -11.27 -16.69 2.38
N PRO A 37 -11.14 -17.56 1.37
CA PRO A 37 -12.20 -17.81 0.41
C PRO A 37 -13.50 -18.21 1.05
N LYS A 38 -13.44 -19.15 2.00
CA LYS A 38 -14.62 -19.64 2.74
C LYS A 38 -15.26 -18.55 3.59
N LEU A 39 -14.45 -17.69 4.21
CA LEU A 39 -14.95 -16.54 4.98
C LEU A 39 -15.64 -15.54 4.07
N SER A 40 -15.09 -15.25 2.89
CA SER A 40 -15.67 -14.31 1.93
C SER A 40 -17.05 -14.76 1.46
N GLU A 41 -17.20 -16.03 1.06
CA GLU A 41 -18.49 -16.60 0.66
C GLU A 41 -19.49 -16.62 1.83
N PHE A 42 -19.03 -16.97 3.03
CA PHE A 42 -19.89 -17.00 4.22
C PHE A 42 -20.35 -15.58 4.61
N SER A 43 -19.46 -14.59 4.55
CA SER A 43 -19.77 -13.19 4.86
C SER A 43 -20.80 -12.63 3.88
N ASP A 44 -20.63 -12.87 2.57
CA ASP A 44 -21.62 -12.45 1.56
C ASP A 44 -23.00 -13.06 1.83
N SER A 45 -23.03 -14.37 2.11
CA SER A 45 -24.31 -15.07 2.44
C SER A 45 -24.97 -14.50 3.69
N LEU A 46 -24.19 -14.17 4.72
CA LEU A 46 -24.70 -13.58 5.96
C LEU A 46 -25.20 -12.15 5.75
N ASN A 47 -24.45 -11.33 5.02
CA ASN A 47 -24.83 -9.96 4.69
C ASN A 47 -26.15 -9.93 3.92
N ARG A 48 -26.31 -10.79 2.90
CA ARG A 48 -27.59 -10.91 2.14
C ARG A 48 -28.76 -11.24 3.04
N ARG A 49 -28.63 -12.30 3.85
CA ARG A 49 -29.71 -12.71 4.78
C ARG A 49 -30.07 -11.62 5.77
N LEU A 50 -29.10 -10.85 6.25
CA LEU A 50 -29.35 -9.76 7.18
C LEU A 50 -30.04 -8.60 6.47
N VAL A 51 -29.54 -8.15 5.32
CA VAL A 51 -30.07 -7.00 4.58
C VAL A 51 -31.48 -7.26 4.04
N GLU A 52 -31.80 -8.52 3.69
CA GLU A 52 -33.11 -8.93 3.20
C GLU A 52 -34.15 -9.15 4.32
N HIS A 53 -33.72 -9.15 5.59
CA HIS A 53 -34.61 -9.40 6.71
C HIS A 53 -35.55 -8.20 6.97
N GLU A 54 -36.86 -8.48 7.11
CA GLU A 54 -37.91 -7.44 7.29
C GLU A 54 -37.61 -6.47 8.46
N ALA A 55 -36.99 -6.95 9.54
CA ALA A 55 -36.65 -6.12 10.70
C ALA A 55 -35.61 -5.03 10.40
N VAL A 56 -34.87 -5.11 9.29
CA VAL A 56 -33.86 -4.11 8.94
C VAL A 56 -34.46 -2.71 8.74
N GLY A 57 -35.69 -2.65 8.16
CA GLY A 57 -36.41 -1.38 7.98
C GLY A 57 -36.84 -0.71 9.29
N ASN A 58 -36.78 -1.43 10.43
CA ASN A 58 -37.18 -0.91 11.74
C ASN A 58 -35.98 -0.67 12.67
N LEU A 59 -34.74 -0.81 12.16
CA LEU A 59 -33.53 -0.57 12.95
C LEU A 59 -33.37 0.94 13.24
N PRO A 60 -32.88 1.30 14.44
CA PRO A 60 -32.52 2.68 14.73
C PRO A 60 -31.42 3.21 13.78
N ALA A 61 -31.46 4.52 13.48
CA ALA A 61 -30.55 5.21 12.56
C ALA A 61 -29.04 4.97 12.83
N ARG A 62 -28.67 4.66 14.07
CA ARG A 62 -27.28 4.27 14.41
C ARG A 62 -26.76 3.08 13.62
N TYR A 63 -27.62 2.29 12.99
CA TYR A 63 -27.27 1.14 12.17
C TYR A 63 -27.21 1.44 10.66
N ASP A 64 -27.58 2.65 10.23
CA ASP A 64 -27.68 3.02 8.81
C ASP A 64 -26.34 2.82 8.08
N LEU A 65 -25.23 3.24 8.71
CA LEU A 65 -23.90 3.05 8.12
C LEU A 65 -23.56 1.57 7.99
N MET A 66 -23.81 0.76 9.02
CA MET A 66 -23.57 -0.68 8.97
C MET A 66 -24.35 -1.35 7.82
N ILE A 67 -25.65 -0.99 7.68
CA ILE A 67 -26.48 -1.53 6.60
C ILE A 67 -26.00 -1.05 5.24
N ARG A 68 -25.56 0.21 5.12
CA ARG A 68 -24.95 0.76 3.90
C ARG A 68 -23.69 -0.01 3.51
N SER A 69 -22.79 -0.27 4.47
CA SER A 69 -21.58 -1.06 4.24
C SER A 69 -21.91 -2.48 3.78
N MET A 70 -22.83 -3.17 4.44
CA MET A 70 -23.24 -4.52 4.05
C MET A 70 -23.85 -4.57 2.63
N LYS A 71 -24.69 -3.60 2.28
CA LYS A 71 -25.24 -3.48 0.92
C LYS A 71 -24.13 -3.25 -0.11
N ASN A 72 -23.19 -2.37 0.22
CA ASN A 72 -22.04 -2.11 -0.64
C ASN A 72 -21.20 -3.35 -0.86
N ASP A 73 -20.90 -4.12 0.19
CA ASP A 73 -20.16 -5.39 0.09
C ASP A 73 -20.86 -6.38 -0.84
N ILE A 74 -22.20 -6.52 -0.70
CA ILE A 74 -23.02 -7.38 -1.57
C ILE A 74 -22.94 -6.91 -3.03
N ASP A 75 -23.00 -5.60 -3.26
CA ASP A 75 -22.99 -5.01 -4.61
C ASP A 75 -21.68 -5.27 -5.34
N ILE A 76 -20.55 -5.22 -4.63
CA ILE A 76 -19.21 -5.40 -5.23
C ILE A 76 -18.72 -6.85 -5.19
N PHE A 77 -19.34 -7.71 -4.39
CA PHE A 77 -18.92 -9.11 -4.27
C PHE A 77 -19.08 -9.87 -5.59
N ARG A 78 -18.01 -10.56 -5.98
CA ARG A 78 -18.03 -11.52 -7.11
C ARG A 78 -17.23 -12.76 -6.71
N LYS A 79 -17.84 -13.92 -6.85
CA LYS A 79 -17.19 -15.20 -6.54
C LYS A 79 -15.95 -15.42 -7.39
N GLU A 80 -15.97 -14.98 -8.63
CA GLU A 80 -14.86 -15.02 -9.58
C GLU A 80 -13.65 -14.20 -9.13
N ASN A 81 -13.86 -13.21 -8.25
CA ASN A 81 -12.79 -12.37 -7.70
C ASN A 81 -12.07 -13.03 -6.52
N ILE A 82 -12.62 -14.08 -5.91
CA ILE A 82 -12.00 -14.77 -4.78
C ILE A 82 -10.61 -15.31 -5.14
N PRO A 83 -10.44 -16.15 -6.17
CA PRO A 83 -9.11 -16.62 -6.57
C PRO A 83 -8.17 -15.49 -7.03
N LEU A 84 -8.70 -14.44 -7.65
CA LEU A 84 -7.91 -13.27 -8.04
C LEU A 84 -7.38 -12.50 -6.81
N GLY A 85 -8.17 -12.41 -5.75
CA GLY A 85 -7.75 -11.82 -4.48
C GLY A 85 -6.66 -12.63 -3.77
N VAL A 86 -6.70 -13.97 -3.87
CA VAL A 86 -5.64 -14.86 -3.39
C VAL A 86 -4.34 -14.57 -4.15
N GLU A 87 -4.39 -14.55 -5.48
CA GLU A 87 -3.23 -14.28 -6.32
C GLU A 87 -2.66 -12.88 -6.09
N GLN A 88 -3.52 -11.85 -5.96
CA GLN A 88 -3.07 -10.52 -5.56
C GLN A 88 -2.28 -10.54 -4.25
N THR A 89 -2.74 -11.31 -3.26
CA THR A 89 -2.05 -11.40 -1.97
C THR A 89 -0.70 -12.11 -2.12
N ARG A 90 -0.61 -13.15 -2.96
CA ARG A 90 0.66 -13.84 -3.26
C ARG A 90 1.70 -12.90 -3.87
N LEU A 91 1.32 -12.15 -4.90
CA LEU A 91 2.20 -11.18 -5.57
C LEU A 91 2.65 -10.07 -4.61
N VAL A 92 1.75 -9.54 -3.78
CA VAL A 92 2.10 -8.54 -2.76
C VAL A 92 3.06 -9.14 -1.73
N THR A 93 2.84 -10.37 -1.27
CA THR A 93 3.72 -11.06 -0.31
C THR A 93 5.10 -11.29 -0.92
N GLU A 94 5.18 -11.70 -2.19
CA GLU A 94 6.46 -11.85 -2.91
C GLU A 94 7.23 -10.52 -2.98
N SER A 95 6.56 -9.42 -3.36
CA SER A 95 7.16 -8.09 -3.35
C SER A 95 7.66 -7.68 -1.97
N GLN A 96 6.91 -7.97 -0.90
CA GLN A 96 7.32 -7.70 0.49
C GLN A 96 8.56 -8.52 0.87
N THR A 97 8.62 -9.79 0.48
CA THR A 97 9.78 -10.66 0.72
C THR A 97 11.02 -10.12 0.03
N ILE A 98 10.94 -9.77 -1.26
CA ILE A 98 12.05 -9.18 -2.00
C ILE A 98 12.54 -7.90 -1.32
N ASN A 99 11.63 -6.97 -0.99
CA ASN A 99 12.01 -5.70 -0.36
C ASN A 99 12.57 -5.90 1.06
N GLY A 100 12.04 -6.85 1.82
CA GLY A 100 12.50 -7.14 3.19
C GLY A 100 13.89 -7.76 3.26
N ALA A 101 14.29 -8.51 2.24
CA ALA A 101 15.60 -9.15 2.14
C ALA A 101 16.70 -8.21 1.61
N MET A 102 16.38 -6.96 1.28
CA MET A 102 17.38 -6.03 0.74
C MET A 102 18.32 -5.54 1.84
N THR A 103 19.60 -5.88 1.71
CA THR A 103 20.70 -5.36 2.53
C THR A 103 21.77 -4.70 1.67
N VAL A 104 22.56 -3.82 2.26
CA VAL A 104 23.71 -3.16 1.64
C VAL A 104 24.91 -3.22 2.56
N GLU A 105 26.10 -3.43 1.98
CA GLU A 105 27.37 -3.20 2.68
C GLU A 105 27.74 -1.73 2.59
N PHE A 106 27.96 -1.08 3.73
CA PHE A 106 28.38 0.31 3.81
C PHE A 106 29.25 0.55 5.03
N ASP A 107 30.35 1.27 4.85
CA ASP A 107 31.31 1.55 5.93
C ASP A 107 31.77 0.29 6.71
N GLY A 108 31.98 -0.82 5.98
CA GLY A 108 32.47 -2.08 6.53
C GLY A 108 31.44 -2.91 7.30
N ASN A 109 30.18 -2.56 7.26
CA ASN A 109 29.07 -3.29 7.90
C ASN A 109 27.93 -3.53 6.94
N GLU A 110 27.12 -4.55 7.21
CA GLU A 110 25.88 -4.83 6.51
C GLU A 110 24.71 -4.14 7.21
N TYR A 111 23.85 -3.50 6.42
CA TYR A 111 22.67 -2.76 6.90
C TYR A 111 21.44 -3.08 6.05
N THR A 112 20.28 -3.12 6.69
CA THR A 112 19.00 -3.05 5.99
C THR A 112 18.79 -1.67 5.37
N LEU A 113 17.92 -1.57 4.35
CA LEU A 113 17.66 -0.28 3.71
C LEU A 113 17.11 0.78 4.69
N PRO A 114 16.21 0.44 5.66
CA PRO A 114 15.80 1.39 6.70
C PRO A 114 16.95 1.90 7.57
N GLU A 115 17.92 1.06 7.95
CA GLU A 115 19.07 1.46 8.76
C GLU A 115 20.00 2.43 8.02
N MET A 116 20.05 2.37 6.69
CA MET A 116 20.82 3.30 5.87
C MET A 116 20.34 4.74 5.98
N ARG A 117 19.12 4.98 6.47
CA ARG A 117 18.55 6.32 6.60
C ARG A 117 19.42 7.26 7.43
N ARG A 118 20.06 6.77 8.48
CA ARG A 118 20.97 7.56 9.33
C ARG A 118 22.12 8.19 8.54
N TYR A 119 22.63 7.51 7.52
CA TYR A 119 23.69 8.02 6.67
C TYR A 119 23.19 9.07 5.67
N LEU A 120 21.92 9.02 5.28
CA LEU A 120 21.27 10.02 4.43
C LEU A 120 21.05 11.35 5.16
N GLU A 121 21.14 11.35 6.50
CA GLU A 121 21.02 12.54 7.36
C GLU A 121 22.39 13.08 7.82
N SER A 122 23.52 12.49 7.39
CA SER A 122 24.86 12.97 7.68
C SER A 122 25.10 14.41 7.19
N ASN A 123 25.86 15.20 7.96
CA ASN A 123 26.29 16.53 7.52
C ASN A 123 27.26 16.46 6.33
N ASP A 124 28.02 15.39 6.18
CA ASP A 124 28.91 15.15 5.05
C ASP A 124 28.14 14.72 3.80
N ARG A 125 28.20 15.54 2.76
CA ARG A 125 27.51 15.27 1.49
C ARG A 125 28.02 14.00 0.80
N SER A 126 29.32 13.69 0.92
CA SER A 126 29.91 12.51 0.28
C SER A 126 29.39 11.23 0.91
N ILE A 127 29.19 11.20 2.22
CA ILE A 127 28.57 10.10 2.95
C ILE A 127 27.12 9.92 2.52
N ARG A 128 26.35 11.03 2.45
CA ARG A 128 24.95 10.96 1.99
C ARG A 128 24.83 10.42 0.56
N GLU A 129 25.71 10.90 -0.34
CA GLU A 129 25.71 10.45 -1.73
C GLU A 129 26.12 8.97 -1.86
N GLY A 130 27.14 8.54 -1.13
CA GLY A 130 27.55 7.14 -1.08
C GLY A 130 26.44 6.23 -0.58
N ALA A 131 25.79 6.59 0.53
CA ALA A 131 24.67 5.85 1.10
C ALA A 131 23.47 5.78 0.14
N TRP A 132 23.12 6.90 -0.49
CA TRP A 132 22.03 6.95 -1.48
C TRP A 132 22.31 6.04 -2.67
N LYS A 133 23.52 6.10 -3.23
CA LYS A 133 23.93 5.23 -4.35
C LYS A 133 23.90 3.76 -3.97
N ALA A 134 24.36 3.39 -2.78
CA ALA A 134 24.33 2.02 -2.30
C ALA A 134 22.90 1.48 -2.23
N VAL A 135 21.96 2.26 -1.66
CA VAL A 135 20.53 1.89 -1.57
C VAL A 135 19.91 1.77 -2.95
N VAL A 136 20.15 2.74 -3.85
CA VAL A 136 19.57 2.70 -5.21
C VAL A 136 20.11 1.53 -5.99
N ASN A 137 21.42 1.31 -5.99
CA ASN A 137 22.03 0.19 -6.70
C ASN A 137 21.51 -1.17 -6.20
N ARG A 138 21.27 -1.32 -4.88
CA ARG A 138 20.67 -2.53 -4.34
C ARG A 138 19.25 -2.76 -4.85
N ARG A 139 18.42 -1.71 -4.88
CA ARG A 139 17.05 -1.78 -5.41
C ARG A 139 17.00 -2.13 -6.88
N MET A 140 17.92 -1.60 -7.68
CA MET A 140 18.00 -1.87 -9.12
C MET A 140 18.30 -3.33 -9.45
N GLN A 141 18.87 -4.10 -8.52
CA GLN A 141 19.13 -5.54 -8.73
C GLN A 141 17.84 -6.36 -8.84
N ASP A 142 16.77 -5.94 -8.21
CA ASP A 142 15.48 -6.62 -8.23
C ASP A 142 14.43 -5.88 -9.11
N GLU A 143 14.85 -4.86 -9.89
CA GLU A 143 13.94 -4.01 -10.69
C GLU A 143 13.09 -4.84 -11.66
N GLU A 144 13.69 -5.78 -12.38
CA GLU A 144 12.99 -6.60 -13.37
C GLU A 144 11.83 -7.37 -12.72
N ARG A 145 12.12 -8.13 -11.65
CA ARG A 145 11.08 -8.92 -10.97
C ARG A 145 10.01 -8.05 -10.31
N LEU A 146 10.39 -6.94 -9.68
CA LEU A 146 9.43 -6.02 -9.07
C LEU A 146 8.54 -5.33 -10.12
N SER A 147 9.08 -5.03 -11.31
CA SER A 147 8.32 -4.49 -12.43
C SER A 147 7.31 -5.51 -12.99
N GLU A 148 7.72 -6.77 -13.16
CA GLU A 148 6.82 -7.85 -13.54
C GLU A 148 5.67 -8.00 -12.55
N ILE A 149 5.96 -8.07 -11.24
CA ILE A 149 4.94 -8.15 -10.18
C ILE A 149 3.98 -6.96 -10.28
N PHE A 150 4.48 -5.75 -10.54
CA PHE A 150 3.64 -4.57 -10.71
C PHE A 150 2.69 -4.71 -11.90
N ASP A 151 3.17 -5.14 -13.06
CA ASP A 151 2.38 -5.33 -14.27
C ASP A 151 1.33 -6.44 -14.10
N GLU A 152 1.70 -7.55 -13.45
CA GLU A 152 0.77 -8.62 -13.07
C GLU A 152 -0.34 -8.09 -12.15
N LEU A 153 0.02 -7.29 -11.13
CA LEU A 153 -0.93 -6.67 -10.21
C LEU A 153 -1.88 -5.69 -10.92
N VAL A 154 -1.37 -4.87 -11.85
CA VAL A 154 -2.20 -3.94 -12.64
C VAL A 154 -3.24 -4.73 -13.45
N SER A 155 -2.79 -5.76 -14.17
CA SER A 155 -3.64 -6.63 -14.97
C SER A 155 -4.72 -7.33 -14.14
N LEU A 156 -4.32 -7.91 -13.01
CA LEU A 156 -5.19 -8.61 -12.08
C LEU A 156 -6.26 -7.69 -11.47
N ARG A 157 -5.84 -6.50 -11.02
CA ARG A 157 -6.74 -5.49 -10.44
C ARG A 157 -7.74 -4.97 -11.45
N HIS A 158 -7.32 -4.77 -12.71
CA HIS A 158 -8.25 -4.40 -13.77
C HIS A 158 -9.32 -5.49 -13.96
N LYS A 159 -8.94 -6.77 -13.99
CA LYS A 159 -9.86 -7.89 -14.08
C LYS A 159 -10.83 -7.95 -12.90
N ILE A 160 -10.37 -7.73 -11.67
CA ILE A 160 -11.21 -7.67 -10.47
C ILE A 160 -12.28 -6.58 -10.62
N ALA A 161 -11.91 -5.38 -11.07
CA ALA A 161 -12.83 -4.28 -11.29
C ALA A 161 -13.87 -4.61 -12.35
N LYS A 162 -13.44 -5.14 -13.49
CA LYS A 162 -14.34 -5.53 -14.58
C LYS A 162 -15.34 -6.60 -14.17
N ASN A 163 -14.93 -7.61 -13.44
CA ASN A 163 -15.84 -8.64 -12.92
C ASN A 163 -16.90 -8.03 -11.98
N ALA A 164 -16.55 -6.99 -11.23
CA ALA A 164 -17.47 -6.28 -10.34
C ALA A 164 -18.34 -5.23 -11.07
N GLY A 165 -18.15 -5.03 -12.37
CA GLY A 165 -18.94 -4.12 -13.19
C GLY A 165 -18.41 -2.68 -13.24
N PHE A 166 -17.16 -2.46 -12.83
CA PHE A 166 -16.53 -1.13 -12.85
C PHE A 166 -15.65 -0.92 -14.08
N GLU A 167 -15.59 0.32 -14.55
CA GLU A 167 -14.73 0.73 -15.65
C GLU A 167 -13.25 0.67 -15.25
N THR A 168 -12.90 1.17 -14.08
CA THR A 168 -11.53 1.24 -13.58
C THR A 168 -11.39 0.60 -12.20
N TYR A 169 -10.16 0.19 -11.86
CA TYR A 169 -9.87 -0.29 -10.50
C TYR A 169 -10.02 0.80 -9.45
N THR A 170 -9.82 2.07 -9.80
CA THR A 170 -10.06 3.21 -8.91
C THR A 170 -11.53 3.28 -8.50
N ASP A 171 -12.46 3.18 -9.46
CA ASP A 171 -13.90 3.22 -9.17
C ASP A 171 -14.34 2.05 -8.27
N TYR A 172 -13.80 0.84 -8.54
CA TYR A 172 -14.00 -0.32 -7.67
C TYR A 172 -13.48 -0.07 -6.26
N MET A 173 -12.26 0.48 -6.13
CA MET A 173 -11.63 0.71 -4.83
C MET A 173 -12.31 1.80 -4.01
N PHE A 174 -12.91 2.82 -4.63
CA PHE A 174 -13.74 3.79 -3.90
C PHE A 174 -14.88 3.08 -3.15
N ARG A 175 -15.52 2.10 -3.79
CA ARG A 175 -16.56 1.27 -3.17
C ARG A 175 -15.95 0.29 -2.16
N ALA A 176 -14.88 -0.41 -2.48
CA ALA A 176 -14.24 -1.39 -1.60
C ALA A 176 -13.63 -0.76 -0.33
N MET A 177 -13.25 0.51 -0.38
CA MET A 177 -12.76 1.29 0.77
C MET A 177 -13.86 2.11 1.46
N GLU A 178 -15.13 1.89 1.10
CA GLU A 178 -16.29 2.57 1.68
C GLU A 178 -16.18 4.10 1.67
N ARG A 179 -15.60 4.66 0.60
CA ARG A 179 -15.47 6.11 0.42
C ARG A 179 -16.81 6.67 -0.03
N PHE A 180 -17.73 6.87 0.91
CA PHE A 180 -19.10 7.26 0.63
C PHE A 180 -19.35 8.77 0.65
N ASP A 181 -18.44 9.56 1.24
CA ASP A 181 -18.67 10.96 1.55
C ASP A 181 -18.01 11.92 0.56
N TYR A 182 -17.19 11.41 -0.33
CA TYR A 182 -16.50 12.15 -1.40
C TYR A 182 -16.29 11.29 -2.64
N SER A 183 -16.15 11.92 -3.79
CA SER A 183 -16.00 11.29 -5.09
C SER A 183 -14.54 11.26 -5.56
N LYS A 184 -14.29 10.56 -6.65
CA LYS A 184 -13.01 10.59 -7.37
C LYS A 184 -12.74 12.00 -7.93
N GLU A 185 -13.78 12.67 -8.38
CA GLU A 185 -13.73 14.02 -8.92
C GLU A 185 -13.27 15.03 -7.85
N ASP A 186 -13.79 14.93 -6.62
CA ASP A 186 -13.31 15.75 -5.49
C ASP A 186 -11.82 15.56 -5.21
N CYS A 187 -11.31 14.33 -5.37
CA CYS A 187 -9.87 14.07 -5.26
C CYS A 187 -9.06 14.73 -6.37
N LEU A 188 -9.57 14.76 -7.61
CA LEU A 188 -8.90 15.44 -8.73
C LEU A 188 -8.90 16.95 -8.53
N GLU A 189 -10.00 17.56 -8.09
CA GLU A 189 -10.04 18.97 -7.74
C GLU A 189 -9.04 19.32 -6.63
N PHE A 190 -8.87 18.44 -5.64
CA PHE A 190 -7.84 18.62 -4.61
C PHE A 190 -6.43 18.58 -5.20
N HIS A 191 -6.15 17.68 -6.17
CA HIS A 191 -4.86 17.64 -6.87
C HIS A 191 -4.61 18.92 -7.65
N ASP A 192 -5.61 19.46 -8.37
CA ASP A 192 -5.52 20.70 -9.12
C ASP A 192 -5.22 21.89 -8.18
N ALA A 193 -5.86 21.92 -7.01
CA ALA A 193 -5.58 22.93 -5.99
C ALA A 193 -4.14 22.86 -5.45
N ILE A 194 -3.63 21.64 -5.21
CA ILE A 194 -2.22 21.44 -4.81
C ILE A 194 -1.28 21.90 -5.92
N GLU A 195 -1.55 21.54 -7.18
CA GLU A 195 -0.71 21.98 -8.31
C GLU A 195 -0.68 23.51 -8.44
N ALA A 196 -1.84 24.14 -8.29
CA ALA A 196 -1.94 25.60 -8.43
C ALA A 196 -1.29 26.37 -7.27
N VAL A 197 -1.32 25.86 -6.04
CA VAL A 197 -0.90 26.58 -4.84
C VAL A 197 0.42 26.05 -4.26
N CYS A 198 0.51 24.74 -4.02
CA CYS A 198 1.66 24.16 -3.32
C CYS A 198 2.88 24.00 -4.21
N VAL A 199 2.68 23.63 -5.49
CA VAL A 199 3.81 23.40 -6.41
C VAL A 199 4.62 24.69 -6.68
N PRO A 200 4.03 25.87 -6.93
CA PRO A 200 4.78 27.11 -7.05
C PRO A 200 5.58 27.46 -5.79
N LEU A 201 4.98 27.30 -4.60
CA LEU A 201 5.66 27.53 -3.32
C LEU A 201 6.86 26.57 -3.15
N MET A 202 6.70 25.30 -3.48
CA MET A 202 7.80 24.33 -3.43
C MET A 202 8.93 24.68 -4.41
N ARG A 203 8.60 25.21 -5.59
CA ARG A 203 9.60 25.68 -6.55
C ARG A 203 10.40 26.86 -5.99
N GLU A 204 9.74 27.79 -5.32
CA GLU A 204 10.40 28.93 -4.68
C GLU A 204 11.33 28.47 -3.55
N ILE A 205 10.85 27.63 -2.63
CA ILE A 205 11.65 27.03 -1.54
C ILE A 205 12.87 26.30 -2.11
N ASN A 206 12.69 25.52 -3.17
CA ASN A 206 13.78 24.81 -3.83
C ASN A 206 14.80 25.76 -4.48
N SER A 207 14.34 26.85 -5.07
CA SER A 207 15.23 27.88 -5.62
C SER A 207 16.08 28.55 -4.52
N GLN A 208 15.46 28.91 -3.40
CA GLN A 208 16.16 29.45 -2.22
C GLN A 208 17.18 28.44 -1.68
N ARG A 209 16.84 27.15 -1.61
CA ARG A 209 17.73 26.09 -1.18
C ARG A 209 18.95 25.93 -2.08
N VAL A 210 18.77 26.01 -3.40
CA VAL A 210 19.88 26.00 -4.37
C VAL A 210 20.85 27.15 -4.08
N GLY A 211 20.34 28.37 -3.86
CA GLY A 211 21.15 29.52 -3.54
C GLY A 211 21.88 29.42 -2.20
N SER A 212 21.15 29.02 -1.14
CA SER A 212 21.70 28.91 0.22
C SER A 212 22.77 27.80 0.37
N LEU A 213 22.70 26.76 -0.44
CA LEU A 213 23.65 25.65 -0.43
C LEU A 213 24.71 25.76 -1.54
N GLU A 214 24.70 26.85 -2.33
CA GLU A 214 25.60 27.09 -3.47
C GLU A 214 25.66 25.90 -4.45
N LEU A 215 24.49 25.29 -4.75
CA LEU A 215 24.39 24.12 -5.60
C LEU A 215 24.12 24.48 -7.06
N GLY A 216 24.72 23.72 -8.00
CA GLY A 216 24.34 23.84 -9.42
C GLY A 216 22.95 23.26 -9.72
N SER A 217 22.51 22.25 -8.94
CA SER A 217 21.16 21.66 -9.01
C SER A 217 20.86 20.86 -7.75
N LEU A 218 19.55 20.72 -7.44
CA LEU A 218 19.12 19.83 -6.36
C LEU A 218 19.28 18.37 -6.78
N LYS A 219 19.75 17.58 -5.83
CA LYS A 219 19.84 16.11 -5.91
C LYS A 219 19.07 15.53 -4.71
N PRO A 220 18.69 14.24 -4.73
CA PRO A 220 18.02 13.62 -3.58
C PRO A 220 18.70 13.91 -2.24
N VAL A 221 20.03 13.86 -2.22
CA VAL A 221 20.87 14.12 -1.03
C VAL A 221 20.92 15.60 -0.62
N SER A 222 20.30 16.51 -1.37
CA SER A 222 20.23 17.95 -1.03
C SER A 222 19.02 18.25 -0.11
N TYR A 223 18.11 17.32 0.11
CA TYR A 223 16.88 17.53 0.88
C TYR A 223 17.00 17.10 2.35
N THR A 224 17.95 16.23 2.68
CA THR A 224 18.11 15.68 4.03
C THR A 224 18.96 16.57 4.95
N HIS A 225 19.87 17.36 4.40
CA HIS A 225 20.83 18.17 5.13
C HIS A 225 20.20 19.30 5.98
N LEU A 226 19.14 19.93 5.51
CA LEU A 226 18.56 21.11 6.18
C LEU A 226 17.85 20.80 7.50
N ARG A 227 17.46 19.54 7.75
CA ARG A 227 16.86 19.14 9.03
C ARG A 227 17.84 19.18 10.21
N ALA A 228 19.15 19.15 9.95
CA ALA A 228 20.19 19.13 10.97
C ALA A 228 20.56 20.55 11.47
N HIS A 229 20.10 21.63 10.84
CA HIS A 229 20.44 23.01 11.17
C HIS A 229 19.28 23.86 11.71
N GLU A 230 18.07 23.30 11.81
CA GLU A 230 16.89 24.00 12.36
C GLU A 230 16.68 23.73 13.87
N THR A 231 17.63 23.09 14.53
CA THR A 231 17.73 22.95 15.99
C THR A 231 19.02 23.63 16.47
#